data_03923076ca3940a9bb703c73ef9261b9
#
_entry.id   03923076ca3940a9bb703c73ef9261b9
#
_cell.length_a   1.000
_cell.length_b   1.000
_cell.length_c   1.000
_cell.angle_alpha   90.00
_cell.angle_beta   90.00
_cell.angle_gamma   90.00
#
_symmetry.space_group_name_H-M   'P 1'
#
loop_
_entity.id
_entity.type
_entity.pdbx_description
1 polymer ?
#
loop_
_entity_poly.entity_id
_entity_poly.type
_entity_poly.pdbx_seq_one_letter_code
_entity_poly.pdbx_strand_id
1 'polypeptide(L)'
;VLFDYEGSIPLHYRHSSDLHDLQLSSPTWATPTIFFIEDGVEKFSLQGFVQRENFYKALGIFKLGESEAYSVAFNQGTDPVFCKEYELFKDTPEGVFIDKLSGAPLFDTKDRFNSRTGWLSFTKPVDGSVTEHMDYSYGMTRVEIKSKSSGIHLGHVFQDGPNGLPRYCINATVLEFVPKNI
;
A
#
# COMPACT_ATOMS: atom_id res chain seq x y z
N VAL A 1 1.14 1.15 -22.56
CA VAL A 1 0.40 1.82 -21.47
C VAL A 1 1.44 2.50 -20.60
N LEU A 2 1.35 3.80 -20.50
CA LEU A 2 2.23 4.61 -19.69
C LEU A 2 1.46 5.00 -18.42
N PHE A 3 2.04 4.76 -17.26
CA PHE A 3 1.55 5.25 -15.99
C PHE A 3 2.49 6.35 -15.51
N ASP A 4 2.00 7.58 -15.47
CA ASP A 4 2.70 8.73 -14.92
C ASP A 4 2.18 8.95 -13.49
N TYR A 5 3.11 9.00 -12.53
CA TYR A 5 2.80 9.22 -11.13
C TYR A 5 3.27 10.60 -10.70
N GLU A 6 2.36 11.54 -10.60
CA GLU A 6 2.59 12.84 -9.94
C GLU A 6 2.09 12.78 -8.50
N GLY A 7 2.86 12.21 -7.59
CA GLY A 7 2.78 12.39 -6.12
C GLY A 7 1.43 12.23 -5.41
N SER A 8 0.34 12.19 -6.13
CA SER A 8 -1.01 11.94 -5.63
C SER A 8 -1.80 11.18 -6.68
N ILE A 9 -2.39 10.07 -6.29
CA ILE A 9 -3.29 9.28 -7.12
C ILE A 9 -4.33 10.20 -7.80
N PRO A 10 -4.52 10.11 -9.15
CA PRO A 10 -4.51 8.87 -9.94
C PRO A 10 -3.33 8.72 -10.89
N LEU A 11 -2.99 7.46 -11.17
CA LEU A 11 -2.13 7.06 -12.26
C LEU A 11 -2.70 7.61 -13.59
N HIS A 12 -2.01 8.55 -14.22
CA HIS A 12 -2.44 9.07 -15.50
C HIS A 12 -2.04 8.09 -16.61
N TYR A 13 -3.02 7.71 -17.40
CA TYR A 13 -2.81 6.92 -18.62
C TYR A 13 -2.47 7.88 -19.76
N ARG A 14 -1.27 7.71 -20.37
CA ARG A 14 -0.89 8.46 -21.56
C ARG A 14 -0.86 7.56 -22.80
N HIS A 15 -1.28 8.10 -23.91
CA HIS A 15 -1.20 7.42 -25.19
C HIS A 15 0.25 7.47 -25.71
N SER A 16 0.66 6.47 -26.51
CA SER A 16 2.01 6.37 -27.05
C SER A 16 2.48 7.60 -27.88
N SER A 17 1.55 8.40 -28.40
CA SER A 17 1.86 9.65 -29.11
C SER A 17 2.42 10.74 -28.19
N ASP A 18 2.19 10.64 -26.88
CA ASP A 18 2.61 11.64 -25.88
C ASP A 18 4.04 11.36 -25.35
N LEU A 19 4.73 10.37 -25.92
CA LEU A 19 6.02 9.88 -25.44
C LEU A 19 7.23 10.50 -26.15
N HIS A 20 7.03 11.40 -27.11
CA HIS A 20 8.11 11.96 -27.93
C HIS A 20 9.16 12.73 -27.15
N ASP A 21 8.77 13.29 -25.99
CA ASP A 21 9.67 14.09 -25.14
C ASP A 21 10.34 13.28 -24.04
N LEU A 22 10.05 11.96 -23.94
CA LEU A 22 10.61 11.09 -22.91
C LEU A 22 11.86 10.36 -23.43
N GLN A 23 12.95 10.40 -22.67
CA GLN A 23 14.14 9.60 -22.92
C GLN A 23 13.93 8.17 -22.44
N LEU A 24 13.42 7.30 -23.31
CA LEU A 24 13.20 5.89 -23.02
C LEU A 24 14.41 5.06 -23.46
N SER A 25 14.76 4.06 -22.65
CA SER A 25 15.96 3.23 -22.84
C SER A 25 15.89 2.28 -24.04
N SER A 26 14.70 2.03 -24.57
CA SER A 26 14.52 1.12 -25.70
C SER A 26 13.51 1.65 -26.72
N PRO A 27 13.89 1.74 -28.01
CA PRO A 27 12.97 2.07 -29.10
C PRO A 27 12.09 0.88 -29.53
N THR A 28 12.36 -0.34 -29.08
CA THR A 28 11.63 -1.54 -29.45
C THR A 28 10.53 -1.83 -28.45
N TRP A 29 9.30 -1.62 -28.87
CA TRP A 29 8.10 -1.81 -28.08
C TRP A 29 7.66 -3.28 -28.16
N ALA A 30 8.01 -4.05 -27.12
CA ALA A 30 7.30 -5.32 -26.87
C ALA A 30 5.99 -4.98 -26.14
N THR A 31 4.87 -5.37 -26.70
CA THR A 31 3.55 -5.10 -26.07
C THR A 31 3.12 -6.26 -25.17
N PRO A 32 2.58 -5.98 -23.98
CA PRO A 32 2.53 -4.70 -23.29
C PRO A 32 3.87 -4.30 -22.65
N THR A 33 4.15 -3.00 -22.57
CA THR A 33 5.29 -2.46 -21.83
C THR A 33 4.81 -1.38 -20.84
N ILE A 34 5.29 -1.46 -19.60
CA ILE A 34 5.00 -0.52 -18.53
C ILE A 34 6.30 0.18 -18.16
N PHE A 35 6.32 1.50 -18.30
CA PHE A 35 7.46 2.33 -17.92
C PHE A 35 7.21 3.01 -16.57
N PHE A 36 8.21 3.02 -15.70
CA PHE A 36 8.23 3.77 -14.46
C PHE A 36 9.08 5.02 -14.68
N ILE A 37 8.45 6.18 -14.64
CA ILE A 37 9.04 7.46 -15.01
C ILE A 37 8.94 8.42 -13.84
N GLU A 38 10.03 9.09 -13.52
CA GLU A 38 10.12 10.14 -12.51
C GLU A 38 10.85 11.32 -13.11
N ASP A 39 10.27 12.52 -13.00
CA ASP A 39 10.81 13.77 -13.56
C ASP A 39 11.14 13.67 -15.07
N GLY A 40 10.30 12.97 -15.83
CA GLY A 40 10.47 12.76 -17.27
C GLY A 40 11.55 11.74 -17.65
N VAL A 41 12.20 11.08 -16.68
CA VAL A 41 13.27 10.11 -16.92
C VAL A 41 12.78 8.69 -16.57
N GLU A 42 13.00 7.74 -17.49
CA GLU A 42 12.76 6.33 -17.22
C GLU A 42 13.70 5.83 -16.13
N LYS A 43 13.14 5.26 -15.07
CA LYS A 43 13.89 4.56 -14.02
C LYS A 43 14.08 3.09 -14.36
N PHE A 44 13.01 2.45 -14.81
CA PHE A 44 13.01 1.08 -15.35
C PHE A 44 11.70 0.79 -16.07
N SER A 45 11.62 -0.37 -16.74
CA SER A 45 10.41 -0.84 -17.42
C SER A 45 10.14 -2.33 -17.20
N LEU A 46 8.88 -2.72 -17.37
CA LEU A 46 8.43 -4.11 -17.39
C LEU A 46 7.89 -4.42 -18.78
N GLN A 47 8.34 -5.52 -19.38
CA GLN A 47 7.91 -5.96 -20.70
C GLN A 47 7.13 -7.26 -20.66
N GLY A 48 6.13 -7.36 -21.55
CA GLY A 48 5.28 -8.55 -21.66
C GLY A 48 4.18 -8.61 -20.61
N PHE A 49 3.57 -9.78 -20.47
CA PHE A 49 2.55 -10.03 -19.45
C PHE A 49 3.18 -10.08 -18.07
N VAL A 50 2.80 -9.12 -17.20
CA VAL A 50 3.29 -9.03 -15.84
C VAL A 50 2.20 -9.52 -14.88
N GLN A 51 2.53 -10.50 -14.04
CA GLN A 51 1.64 -10.93 -12.96
C GLN A 51 1.39 -9.75 -11.99
N ARG A 52 0.16 -9.67 -11.43
CA ARG A 52 -0.25 -8.59 -10.53
C ARG A 52 0.76 -8.35 -9.40
N GLU A 53 1.23 -9.42 -8.79
CA GLU A 53 2.20 -9.36 -7.69
C GLU A 53 3.53 -8.74 -8.11
N ASN A 54 4.03 -9.10 -9.28
CA ASN A 54 5.27 -8.54 -9.83
C ASN A 54 5.11 -7.06 -10.20
N PHE A 55 3.92 -6.67 -10.70
CA PHE A 55 3.62 -5.26 -10.96
C PHE A 55 3.66 -4.44 -9.66
N TYR A 56 2.95 -4.88 -8.61
CA TYR A 56 2.94 -4.16 -7.34
C TYR A 56 4.29 -4.16 -6.64
N LYS A 57 5.09 -5.22 -6.79
CA LYS A 57 6.46 -5.25 -6.28
C LYS A 57 7.35 -4.22 -6.99
N ALA A 58 7.27 -4.11 -8.30
CA ALA A 58 7.98 -3.10 -9.08
C ALA A 58 7.50 -1.68 -8.75
N LEU A 59 6.19 -1.47 -8.63
CA LEU A 59 5.62 -0.21 -8.18
C LEU A 59 6.08 0.14 -6.75
N GLY A 60 6.19 -0.86 -5.88
CA GLY A 60 6.73 -0.69 -4.52
C GLY A 60 8.19 -0.21 -4.54
N ILE A 61 9.04 -0.81 -5.36
CA ILE A 61 10.43 -0.36 -5.55
C ILE A 61 10.45 1.09 -6.03
N PHE A 62 9.60 1.43 -7.00
CA PHE A 62 9.53 2.77 -7.56
C PHE A 62 9.04 3.82 -6.55
N LYS A 63 7.94 3.53 -5.83
CA LYS A 63 7.31 4.48 -4.89
C LYS A 63 7.97 4.54 -3.51
N LEU A 64 8.45 3.42 -3.02
CA LEU A 64 8.91 3.27 -1.64
C LEU A 64 10.44 3.16 -1.53
N GLY A 65 11.12 2.79 -2.62
CA GLY A 65 12.57 2.53 -2.59
C GLY A 65 12.95 1.43 -1.60
N GLU A 66 14.15 1.52 -1.02
CA GLU A 66 14.64 0.64 0.05
C GLU A 66 14.24 1.16 1.45
N SER A 67 12.95 1.49 1.63
CA SER A 67 12.42 2.06 2.88
C SER A 67 11.87 0.99 3.81
N GLU A 68 11.59 1.40 5.04
CA GLU A 68 10.87 0.59 6.02
C GLU A 68 9.49 0.18 5.50
N ALA A 69 8.78 1.11 4.83
CA ALA A 69 7.49 0.83 4.20
C ALA A 69 7.58 -0.30 3.15
N TYR A 70 8.66 -0.36 2.36
CA TYR A 70 8.89 -1.47 1.44
C TYR A 70 9.12 -2.79 2.18
N SER A 71 9.92 -2.77 3.25
CA SER A 71 10.15 -3.95 4.07
C SER A 71 8.86 -4.47 4.71
N VAL A 72 8.03 -3.58 5.23
CA VAL A 72 6.70 -3.94 5.76
C VAL A 72 5.83 -4.53 4.66
N ALA A 73 5.70 -3.86 3.51
CA ALA A 73 4.81 -4.26 2.43
C ALA A 73 5.14 -5.64 1.83
N PHE A 74 6.43 -5.93 1.61
CA PHE A 74 6.87 -7.07 0.80
C PHE A 74 7.69 -8.13 1.54
N ASN A 75 8.26 -7.80 2.71
CA ASN A 75 9.08 -8.71 3.51
C ASN A 75 8.44 -9.04 4.87
N GLN A 76 7.13 -8.79 5.03
CA GLN A 76 6.38 -9.02 6.27
C GLN A 76 7.03 -8.33 7.50
N GLY A 77 7.59 -7.14 7.26
CA GLY A 77 8.13 -6.31 8.32
C GLY A 77 7.04 -5.78 9.26
N THR A 78 7.47 -5.19 10.35
CA THR A 78 6.57 -4.56 11.33
C THR A 78 7.12 -3.19 11.65
N ASP A 79 6.27 -2.15 11.59
CA ASP A 79 6.65 -0.80 12.01
C ASP A 79 7.13 -0.79 13.46
N PRO A 80 8.11 0.04 13.79
CA PRO A 80 8.40 0.35 15.19
C PRO A 80 7.17 0.89 15.91
N VAL A 81 7.02 0.55 17.18
CA VAL A 81 5.98 1.12 18.03
C VAL A 81 6.09 2.64 18.04
N PHE A 82 4.97 3.35 17.90
CA PHE A 82 4.93 4.82 17.85
C PHE A 82 5.79 5.42 16.74
N CYS A 83 5.87 4.75 15.57
CA CYS A 83 6.59 5.28 14.42
C CYS A 83 6.03 6.66 14.00
N LYS A 84 6.77 7.38 13.16
CA LYS A 84 6.38 8.73 12.70
C LYS A 84 4.98 8.73 12.05
N GLU A 85 4.69 7.76 11.21
CA GLU A 85 3.41 7.63 10.51
C GLU A 85 2.28 7.33 11.50
N TYR A 86 2.51 6.51 12.53
CA TYR A 86 1.54 6.31 13.60
C TYR A 86 1.19 7.63 14.30
N GLU A 87 2.20 8.41 14.67
CA GLU A 87 1.99 9.70 15.33
C GLU A 87 1.23 10.70 14.45
N LEU A 88 1.45 10.68 13.14
CA LEU A 88 0.70 11.50 12.17
C LEU A 88 -0.76 11.05 12.00
N PHE A 89 -1.02 9.75 12.13
CA PHE A 89 -2.31 9.17 11.75
C PHE A 89 -3.24 8.88 12.92
N LYS A 90 -2.72 8.74 14.14
CA LYS A 90 -3.51 8.33 15.32
C LYS A 90 -4.69 9.25 15.63
N ASP A 91 -4.58 10.54 15.35
CA ASP A 91 -5.57 11.57 15.68
C ASP A 91 -6.11 12.32 14.43
N THR A 92 -5.99 11.72 13.23
CA THR A 92 -6.54 12.33 12.01
C THR A 92 -8.06 12.51 12.11
N PRO A 93 -8.63 13.52 11.42
CA PRO A 93 -10.08 13.73 11.37
C PRO A 93 -10.81 12.56 10.68
N GLU A 94 -12.11 12.70 10.45
CA GLU A 94 -12.86 11.71 9.68
C GLU A 94 -12.28 11.53 8.28
N GLY A 95 -12.11 10.28 7.88
CA GLY A 95 -11.53 9.92 6.60
C GLY A 95 -11.29 8.42 6.45
N VAL A 96 -10.55 8.08 5.42
CA VAL A 96 -10.25 6.69 5.08
C VAL A 96 -8.73 6.52 4.93
N PHE A 97 -8.20 5.47 5.51
CA PHE A 97 -6.86 4.99 5.23
C PHE A 97 -6.87 4.12 3.98
N ILE A 98 -6.02 4.44 3.05
CA ILE A 98 -5.91 3.76 1.75
C ILE A 98 -4.58 3.02 1.63
N ASP A 99 -4.56 2.02 0.78
CA ASP A 99 -3.35 1.30 0.36
C ASP A 99 -2.39 2.25 -0.36
N LYS A 100 -1.21 2.40 0.16
CA LYS A 100 -0.19 3.34 -0.34
C LYS A 100 0.26 3.06 -1.78
N LEU A 101 0.11 1.82 -2.26
CA LEU A 101 0.48 1.46 -3.63
C LEU A 101 -0.70 1.54 -4.61
N SER A 102 -1.84 0.97 -4.23
CA SER A 102 -2.99 0.86 -5.13
C SER A 102 -4.01 1.99 -4.98
N GLY A 103 -3.98 2.73 -3.86
CA GLY A 103 -4.99 3.73 -3.55
C GLY A 103 -6.35 3.14 -3.12
N ALA A 104 -6.45 1.83 -2.96
CA ALA A 104 -7.70 1.19 -2.55
C ALA A 104 -8.04 1.53 -1.09
N PRO A 105 -9.31 1.82 -0.75
CA PRO A 105 -9.73 2.08 0.63
C PRO A 105 -9.58 0.81 1.47
N LEU A 106 -9.01 0.94 2.68
CA LEU A 106 -8.72 -0.17 3.58
C LEU A 106 -9.43 -0.06 4.93
N PHE A 107 -9.34 1.09 5.60
CA PHE A 107 -9.89 1.30 6.95
C PHE A 107 -10.50 2.69 7.09
N ASP A 108 -11.69 2.76 7.67
CA ASP A 108 -12.38 4.02 7.97
C ASP A 108 -12.03 4.49 9.39
N THR A 109 -11.84 5.77 9.61
CA THR A 109 -11.55 6.35 10.94
C THR A 109 -12.65 6.12 11.97
N LYS A 110 -13.90 5.90 11.54
CA LYS A 110 -15.02 5.57 12.45
C LYS A 110 -14.83 4.24 13.17
N ASP A 111 -14.05 3.33 12.59
CA ASP A 111 -13.75 2.00 13.14
C ASP A 111 -12.40 1.98 13.88
N ARG A 112 -11.67 3.13 13.91
CA ARG A 112 -10.40 3.29 14.62
C ARG A 112 -10.62 3.42 16.12
N PHE A 113 -9.72 2.83 16.90
CA PHE A 113 -9.66 3.03 18.34
C PHE A 113 -8.22 3.02 18.86
N ASN A 114 -8.00 3.60 20.03
CA ASN A 114 -6.70 3.59 20.69
C ASN A 114 -6.51 2.29 21.47
N SER A 115 -5.74 1.37 20.94
CA SER A 115 -5.39 0.10 21.60
C SER A 115 -4.26 0.22 22.62
N ARG A 116 -3.56 1.37 22.66
CA ARG A 116 -2.37 1.62 23.47
C ARG A 116 -1.17 0.72 23.13
N THR A 117 -1.20 0.06 21.97
CA THR A 117 -0.11 -0.81 21.52
C THR A 117 0.98 -0.08 20.74
N GLY A 118 0.73 1.16 20.28
CA GLY A 118 1.65 1.93 19.44
C GLY A 118 1.52 1.64 17.94
N TRP A 119 0.50 0.88 17.53
CA TRP A 119 0.09 0.68 16.14
C TRP A 119 -1.34 1.14 15.92
N LEU A 120 -1.66 1.54 14.68
CA LEU A 120 -3.03 1.84 14.30
C LEU A 120 -3.93 0.62 14.51
N SER A 121 -5.07 0.83 15.12
CA SER A 121 -5.99 -0.26 15.47
C SER A 121 -7.41 0.06 15.03
N PHE A 122 -8.05 -0.93 14.38
CA PHE A 122 -9.41 -0.82 13.84
C PHE A 122 -10.23 -2.04 14.26
N THR A 123 -11.54 -1.86 14.40
CA THR A 123 -12.46 -2.96 14.72
C THR A 123 -12.86 -3.76 13.49
N LYS A 124 -12.76 -3.17 12.30
CA LYS A 124 -13.00 -3.83 11.00
C LYS A 124 -12.35 -3.07 9.85
N PRO A 125 -12.07 -3.74 8.73
CA PRO A 125 -11.69 -3.11 7.46
C PRO A 125 -12.93 -2.60 6.70
N VAL A 126 -12.71 -1.85 5.62
CA VAL A 126 -13.71 -1.61 4.58
C VAL A 126 -14.10 -2.95 3.96
N ASP A 127 -15.37 -3.18 3.72
CA ASP A 127 -15.87 -4.47 3.23
C ASP A 127 -15.16 -4.94 1.96
N GLY A 128 -14.62 -6.15 2.02
CA GLY A 128 -13.94 -6.80 0.90
C GLY A 128 -12.59 -6.18 0.51
N SER A 129 -12.00 -5.29 1.31
CA SER A 129 -10.74 -4.61 1.01
C SER A 129 -9.48 -5.40 1.37
N VAL A 130 -9.61 -6.38 2.26
CA VAL A 130 -8.48 -7.17 2.76
C VAL A 130 -8.70 -8.67 2.54
N THR A 131 -7.60 -9.43 2.66
CA THR A 131 -7.58 -10.89 2.73
C THR A 131 -6.86 -11.34 3.98
N GLU A 132 -7.27 -12.49 4.53
CA GLU A 132 -6.70 -13.10 5.73
C GLU A 132 -5.87 -14.33 5.37
N HIS A 133 -4.71 -14.46 5.98
CA HIS A 133 -3.78 -15.56 5.75
C HIS A 133 -3.21 -16.05 7.08
N MET A 134 -3.06 -17.37 7.23
CA MET A 134 -2.38 -17.91 8.42
C MET A 134 -0.89 -17.58 8.36
N ASP A 135 -0.37 -17.02 9.45
CA ASP A 135 1.04 -16.70 9.64
C ASP A 135 1.60 -17.55 10.80
N TYR A 136 2.58 -18.40 10.49
CA TYR A 136 3.27 -19.27 11.45
C TYR A 136 4.70 -18.82 11.75
N SER A 137 5.07 -17.61 11.34
CA SER A 137 6.41 -17.08 11.57
C SER A 137 6.71 -16.89 13.06
N TYR A 138 7.99 -16.91 13.40
CA TYR A 138 8.50 -16.72 14.77
C TYR A 138 7.91 -17.67 15.83
N GLY A 139 7.43 -18.86 15.42
CA GLY A 139 6.81 -19.83 16.32
C GLY A 139 5.44 -19.40 16.88
N MET A 140 4.83 -18.38 16.30
CA MET A 140 3.49 -17.88 16.64
C MET A 140 2.47 -18.37 15.61
N THR A 141 1.20 -18.45 16.02
CA THR A 141 0.07 -18.65 15.10
C THR A 141 -0.76 -17.38 15.11
N ARG A 142 -0.76 -16.67 14.00
CA ARG A 142 -1.47 -15.39 13.84
C ARG A 142 -2.25 -15.37 12.54
N VAL A 143 -3.14 -14.41 12.38
CA VAL A 143 -3.85 -14.15 11.11
C VAL A 143 -3.28 -12.86 10.52
N GLU A 144 -2.53 -13.02 9.43
CA GLU A 144 -1.97 -11.91 8.64
C GLU A 144 -3.06 -11.25 7.81
N ILE A 145 -3.02 -9.93 7.72
CA ILE A 145 -3.92 -9.10 6.90
C ILE A 145 -3.13 -8.53 5.74
N LYS A 146 -3.64 -8.77 4.52
CA LYS A 146 -3.10 -8.20 3.27
C LYS A 146 -4.13 -7.37 2.56
N SER A 147 -3.66 -6.34 1.83
CA SER A 147 -4.53 -5.64 0.88
C SER A 147 -5.00 -6.59 -0.22
N LYS A 148 -6.31 -6.64 -0.46
CA LYS A 148 -6.86 -7.43 -1.57
C LYS A 148 -6.45 -6.87 -2.93
N SER A 149 -6.27 -5.56 -3.03
CA SER A 149 -5.91 -4.88 -4.27
C SER A 149 -4.47 -5.13 -4.67
N SER A 150 -3.51 -4.78 -3.81
CA SER A 150 -2.07 -4.87 -4.12
C SER A 150 -1.41 -6.16 -3.64
N GLY A 151 -1.99 -6.85 -2.65
CA GLY A 151 -1.39 -8.02 -2.00
C GLY A 151 -0.34 -7.70 -0.95
N ILE A 152 -0.08 -6.41 -0.65
CA ILE A 152 0.92 -6.03 0.36
C ILE A 152 0.49 -6.44 1.76
N HIS A 153 1.48 -6.75 2.60
CA HIS A 153 1.28 -6.97 4.02
C HIS A 153 0.83 -5.68 4.72
N LEU A 154 -0.22 -5.75 5.53
CA LEU A 154 -0.74 -4.62 6.29
C LEU A 154 -0.51 -4.76 7.80
N GLY A 155 -0.58 -5.97 8.32
CA GLY A 155 -0.51 -6.27 9.75
C GLY A 155 -1.19 -7.59 10.10
N HIS A 156 -1.79 -7.65 11.28
CA HIS A 156 -2.45 -8.86 11.80
C HIS A 156 -3.78 -8.53 12.48
N VAL A 157 -4.67 -9.51 12.56
CA VAL A 157 -5.90 -9.40 13.33
C VAL A 157 -5.85 -10.29 14.58
N PHE A 158 -6.35 -9.74 15.69
CA PHE A 158 -6.43 -10.39 17.00
C PHE A 158 -7.88 -10.35 17.52
N GLN A 159 -8.23 -11.25 18.43
CA GLN A 159 -9.57 -11.35 19.01
C GLN A 159 -9.66 -10.64 20.38
N ASP A 160 -8.95 -9.54 20.55
CA ASP A 160 -8.79 -8.78 21.79
C ASP A 160 -9.19 -7.29 21.67
N GLY A 161 -10.04 -6.98 20.70
CA GLY A 161 -10.55 -5.62 20.51
C GLY A 161 -11.66 -5.23 21.49
N PRO A 162 -12.14 -3.99 21.43
CA PRO A 162 -13.16 -3.48 22.33
C PRO A 162 -14.51 -4.17 22.12
N ASN A 163 -15.26 -4.38 23.20
CA ASN A 163 -16.62 -4.95 23.17
C ASN A 163 -16.72 -6.32 22.49
N GLY A 164 -15.66 -7.13 22.54
CA GLY A 164 -15.65 -8.45 21.90
C GLY A 164 -15.45 -8.42 20.37
N LEU A 165 -15.15 -7.26 19.81
CA LEU A 165 -14.82 -7.11 18.40
C LEU A 165 -13.34 -7.49 18.14
N PRO A 166 -12.96 -7.83 16.91
CA PRO A 166 -11.56 -8.04 16.58
C PRO A 166 -10.76 -6.73 16.63
N ARG A 167 -9.44 -6.85 16.76
CA ARG A 167 -8.48 -5.76 16.63
C ARG A 167 -7.59 -6.01 15.42
N TYR A 168 -7.79 -5.22 14.38
CA TYR A 168 -6.90 -5.14 13.23
C TYR A 168 -5.74 -4.22 13.60
N CYS A 169 -4.56 -4.79 13.84
CA CYS A 169 -3.33 -4.09 14.19
C CYS A 169 -2.52 -3.83 12.92
N ILE A 170 -2.47 -2.58 12.48
CA ILE A 170 -2.05 -2.24 11.11
C ILE A 170 -0.83 -1.33 11.13
N ASN A 171 0.14 -1.64 10.27
CA ASN A 171 1.33 -0.84 10.05
C ASN A 171 0.95 0.47 9.35
N ALA A 172 1.42 1.58 9.89
CA ALA A 172 1.09 2.91 9.38
C ALA A 172 1.88 3.29 8.11
N THR A 173 3.12 2.77 7.97
CA THR A 173 4.02 3.12 6.86
C THR A 173 3.50 2.69 5.48
N VAL A 174 2.60 1.69 5.42
CA VAL A 174 1.99 1.18 4.18
C VAL A 174 0.64 1.81 3.84
N LEU A 175 0.22 2.79 4.65
CA LEU A 175 -1.04 3.51 4.48
C LEU A 175 -0.80 4.95 4.04
N GLU A 176 -1.81 5.52 3.38
CA GLU A 176 -2.01 6.96 3.22
C GLU A 176 -3.38 7.34 3.80
N PHE A 177 -3.51 8.58 4.26
CA PHE A 177 -4.76 9.07 4.82
C PHE A 177 -5.44 10.03 3.85
N VAL A 178 -6.70 9.77 3.55
CA VAL A 178 -7.57 10.63 2.73
C VAL A 178 -8.68 11.18 3.62
N PRO A 179 -8.71 12.50 3.90
CA PRO A 179 -9.78 13.10 4.68
C PRO A 179 -11.10 13.03 3.93
N LYS A 180 -12.20 12.88 4.67
CA LYS A 180 -13.54 13.00 4.12
C LYS A 180 -13.80 14.47 3.83
N ASN A 181 -14.03 14.81 2.57
CA ASN A 181 -14.43 16.17 2.23
C ASN A 181 -15.76 16.49 2.91
N ILE A 182 -15.77 17.56 3.69
CA ILE A 182 -16.97 18.13 4.31
C ILE A 182 -17.75 18.91 3.26
#